data_e9fbbe53ccc1a43e171a311e784572de
#
_entry.id   e9fbbe53ccc1a43e171a311e784572de
#
_cell.length_a   1.000
_cell.length_b   1.000
_cell.length_c   1.000
_cell.angle_alpha   90.00
_cell.angle_beta   90.00
_cell.angle_gamma   90.00
#
_symmetry.space_group_name_H-M   'P 1'
#
loop_
_entity.id
_entity.type
_entity.pdbx_description
1 polymer ?
#
loop_
_entity_poly.entity_id
_entity_poly.type
_entity_poly.pdbx_seq_one_letter_code
_entity_poly.pdbx_strand_id
1 'polypeptide(L)'
;MANKRNYAKELNILIETFTHEEKRPTLLLHACCAPCSSAVLEKLTAHFKITVLFYNPNIYPEAEYQKREAELKRLISEMPCTKEVALVDLPYVPEEFFTAVRGLEHIPEGGERCFACYKLRMEAAAKYAAGHHFDFFTTTLSISPLKNAQKLNEIGEALAEKYGVPHLPSDFKKQEGYKRSIQLSADYDLYRQDFCGCVFSKKEREAKARGEA
;
A
#
# COMPACT_ATOMS: atom_id res chain seq x y z
N MET A 1 -22.04 -20.43 -7.12
CA MET A 1 -20.89 -19.50 -7.27
C MET A 1 -20.83 -18.66 -5.99
N ALA A 2 -19.76 -18.74 -5.21
CA ALA A 2 -19.64 -17.92 -3.99
C ALA A 2 -19.63 -16.44 -4.40
N ASN A 3 -20.46 -15.63 -3.76
CA ASN A 3 -20.51 -14.18 -3.99
C ASN A 3 -19.11 -13.60 -3.69
N LYS A 4 -18.46 -13.04 -4.71
CA LYS A 4 -17.15 -12.41 -4.56
C LYS A 4 -17.27 -11.24 -3.58
N ARG A 5 -16.51 -11.26 -2.48
CA ARG A 5 -16.51 -10.19 -1.46
C ARG A 5 -16.22 -8.83 -2.10
N ASN A 6 -16.90 -7.81 -1.61
CA ASN A 6 -16.72 -6.43 -2.06
C ASN A 6 -16.04 -5.60 -0.96
N TYR A 7 -14.71 -5.67 -0.91
CA TYR A 7 -13.90 -4.99 0.10
C TYR A 7 -14.08 -3.47 0.12
N ALA A 8 -14.39 -2.85 -1.03
CA ALA A 8 -14.68 -1.42 -1.08
C ALA A 8 -16.01 -1.08 -0.37
N LYS A 9 -17.03 -1.96 -0.48
CA LYS A 9 -18.29 -1.81 0.26
C LYS A 9 -18.09 -2.06 1.75
N GLU A 10 -17.31 -3.08 2.11
CA GLU A 10 -16.99 -3.38 3.52
C GLU A 10 -16.29 -2.20 4.19
N LEU A 11 -15.31 -1.59 3.52
CA LEU A 11 -14.65 -0.37 4.00
C LEU A 11 -15.64 0.77 4.23
N ASN A 12 -16.56 1.01 3.28
CA ASN A 12 -17.53 2.09 3.42
C ASN A 12 -18.47 1.85 4.60
N ILE A 13 -18.92 0.62 4.85
CA ILE A 13 -19.74 0.28 6.03
C ILE A 13 -18.99 0.59 7.33
N LEU A 14 -17.71 0.25 7.42
CA LEU A 14 -16.89 0.59 8.59
C LEU A 14 -16.74 2.10 8.78
N ILE A 15 -16.50 2.85 7.71
CA ILE A 15 -16.42 4.31 7.75
C ILE A 15 -17.75 4.92 8.24
N GLU A 16 -18.88 4.46 7.70
CA GLU A 16 -20.21 4.90 8.12
C GLU A 16 -20.46 4.61 9.60
N THR A 17 -20.07 3.42 10.07
CA THR A 17 -20.18 3.04 11.49
C THR A 17 -19.36 3.98 12.38
N PHE A 18 -18.09 4.22 12.06
CA PHE A 18 -17.23 5.11 12.85
C PHE A 18 -17.73 6.56 12.83
N THR A 19 -18.24 7.01 11.68
CA THR A 19 -18.82 8.35 11.56
C THR A 19 -20.06 8.50 12.43
N HIS A 20 -20.94 7.49 12.44
CA HIS A 20 -22.14 7.50 13.29
C HIS A 20 -21.80 7.44 14.79
N GLU A 21 -20.72 6.72 15.15
CA GLU A 21 -20.25 6.61 16.53
C GLU A 21 -19.34 7.79 16.96
N GLU A 22 -19.12 8.77 16.09
CA GLU A 22 -18.21 9.91 16.29
C GLU A 22 -16.77 9.48 16.66
N LYS A 23 -16.34 8.31 16.16
CA LYS A 23 -15.02 7.74 16.42
C LYS A 23 -14.06 8.02 15.28
N ARG A 24 -12.80 8.27 15.61
CA ARG A 24 -11.66 8.31 14.67
C ARG A 24 -10.59 7.32 15.14
N PRO A 25 -10.70 6.02 14.77
CA PRO A 25 -9.71 5.02 15.14
C PRO A 25 -8.32 5.33 14.59
N THR A 26 -7.29 4.81 15.26
CA THR A 26 -5.91 4.87 14.79
C THR A 26 -5.69 3.85 13.66
N LEU A 27 -5.03 4.28 12.58
CA LEU A 27 -4.76 3.45 11.42
C LEU A 27 -3.28 3.52 11.04
N LEU A 28 -2.62 2.37 11.00
CA LEU A 28 -1.32 2.24 10.36
C LEU A 28 -1.50 1.94 8.87
N LEU A 29 -1.09 2.85 8.01
CA LEU A 29 -1.22 2.77 6.56
C LEU A 29 0.15 2.48 5.92
N HIS A 30 0.40 1.23 5.51
CA HIS A 30 1.58 0.92 4.71
C HIS A 30 1.49 1.62 3.35
N ALA A 31 2.51 2.39 2.98
CA ALA A 31 2.59 3.15 1.74
C ALA A 31 3.81 2.74 0.89
N CYS A 32 3.62 2.65 -0.42
CA CYS A 32 4.70 2.32 -1.35
C CYS A 32 5.24 3.51 -2.14
N CYS A 33 4.46 4.56 -2.32
CA CYS A 33 4.83 5.76 -3.09
C CYS A 33 3.74 6.84 -2.96
N ALA A 34 4.07 8.07 -3.29
CA ALA A 34 3.16 9.21 -3.25
C ALA A 34 1.90 9.04 -4.14
N PRO A 35 2.01 8.67 -5.44
CA PRO A 35 0.83 8.47 -6.27
C PRO A 35 -0.19 7.46 -5.71
N CYS A 36 0.30 6.36 -5.12
CA CYS A 36 -0.58 5.34 -4.53
C CYS A 36 -1.21 5.82 -3.22
N SER A 37 -0.57 6.75 -2.52
CA SER A 37 -1.02 7.25 -1.21
C SER A 37 -2.00 8.42 -1.32
N SER A 38 -1.93 9.22 -2.38
CA SER A 38 -2.67 10.48 -2.53
C SER A 38 -4.19 10.31 -2.33
N ALA A 39 -4.85 9.53 -3.17
CA ALA A 39 -6.30 9.31 -3.09
C ALA A 39 -6.71 8.48 -1.85
N VAL A 40 -5.82 7.64 -1.33
CA VAL A 40 -6.08 6.87 -0.11
C VAL A 40 -6.06 7.78 1.11
N LEU A 41 -5.08 8.66 1.22
CA LEU A 41 -5.01 9.66 2.29
C LEU A 41 -6.20 10.63 2.21
N GLU A 42 -6.51 11.16 1.01
CA GLU A 42 -7.69 12.04 0.82
C GLU A 42 -8.98 11.36 1.32
N LYS A 43 -9.15 10.06 1.04
CA LYS A 43 -10.34 9.30 1.47
C LYS A 43 -10.37 9.03 2.98
N LEU A 44 -9.23 8.72 3.59
CA LEU A 44 -9.23 8.14 4.94
C LEU A 44 -8.95 9.16 6.06
N THR A 45 -8.31 10.28 5.81
CA THR A 45 -7.91 11.24 6.85
C THR A 45 -9.06 11.86 7.61
N ALA A 46 -10.25 11.98 7.00
CA ALA A 46 -11.43 12.45 7.70
C ALA A 46 -11.98 11.45 8.76
N HIS A 47 -11.66 10.17 8.62
CA HIS A 47 -12.26 9.07 9.37
C HIS A 47 -11.29 8.37 10.33
N PHE A 48 -9.98 8.52 10.11
CA PHE A 48 -8.96 7.84 10.90
C PHE A 48 -7.85 8.80 11.32
N LYS A 49 -7.23 8.51 12.48
CA LYS A 49 -5.93 9.08 12.86
C LYS A 49 -4.84 8.25 12.21
N ILE A 50 -4.23 8.76 11.13
CA ILE A 50 -3.34 7.98 10.28
C ILE A 50 -1.88 8.19 10.66
N THR A 51 -1.15 7.06 10.80
CA THR A 51 0.30 7.01 10.70
C THR A 51 0.66 6.23 9.44
N VAL A 52 1.41 6.85 8.55
CA VAL A 52 1.94 6.21 7.34
C VAL A 52 3.19 5.45 7.70
N LEU A 53 3.27 4.18 7.29
CA LEU A 53 4.49 3.38 7.39
C LEU A 53 5.12 3.23 6.01
N PHE A 54 6.35 3.73 5.85
CA PHE A 54 7.15 3.51 4.65
C PHE A 54 8.14 2.36 4.88
N TYR A 55 7.81 1.18 4.33
CA TYR A 55 8.65 -0.01 4.37
C TYR A 55 8.56 -0.76 3.05
N ASN A 56 9.58 -0.63 2.23
CA ASN A 56 9.56 -1.13 0.85
C ASN A 56 10.92 -1.72 0.45
N PRO A 57 11.38 -2.83 1.06
CA PRO A 57 12.67 -3.45 0.75
C PRO A 57 12.76 -3.99 -0.68
N ASN A 58 11.63 -4.08 -1.37
CA ASN A 58 11.54 -4.48 -2.77
C ASN A 58 11.95 -3.40 -3.76
N ILE A 59 11.97 -2.11 -3.37
CA ILE A 59 12.29 -1.02 -4.29
C ILE A 59 13.79 -1.00 -4.54
N TYR A 60 14.20 -1.09 -5.82
CA TYR A 60 15.58 -1.16 -6.24
C TYR A 60 15.78 -0.36 -7.54
N PRO A 61 16.90 0.33 -7.72
CA PRO A 61 18.01 0.51 -6.77
C PRO A 61 17.65 1.43 -5.60
N GLU A 62 18.55 1.57 -4.63
CA GLU A 62 18.36 2.41 -3.45
C GLU A 62 17.99 3.87 -3.80
N ALA A 63 18.56 4.42 -4.87
CA ALA A 63 18.21 5.77 -5.35
C ALA A 63 16.71 5.88 -5.71
N GLU A 64 16.08 4.82 -6.24
CA GLU A 64 14.65 4.80 -6.51
C GLU A 64 13.84 4.71 -5.20
N TYR A 65 14.33 3.97 -4.20
CA TYR A 65 13.73 3.94 -2.87
C TYR A 65 13.73 5.33 -2.24
N GLN A 66 14.89 5.98 -2.18
CA GLN A 66 15.07 7.32 -1.62
C GLN A 66 14.19 8.37 -2.35
N LYS A 67 14.11 8.27 -3.68
CA LYS A 67 13.25 9.16 -4.49
C LYS A 67 11.77 9.01 -4.11
N ARG A 68 11.28 7.77 -3.95
CA ARG A 68 9.87 7.53 -3.59
C ARG A 68 9.57 7.93 -2.15
N GLU A 69 10.52 7.74 -1.26
CA GLU A 69 10.41 8.16 0.14
C GLU A 69 10.31 9.69 0.24
N ALA A 70 11.24 10.41 -0.40
CA ALA A 70 11.25 11.87 -0.42
C ALA A 70 9.95 12.43 -1.03
N GLU A 71 9.48 11.83 -2.12
CA GLU A 71 8.24 12.23 -2.78
C GLU A 71 7.01 11.99 -1.91
N LEU A 72 6.97 10.90 -1.15
CA LEU A 72 5.89 10.65 -0.19
C LEU A 72 5.91 11.65 0.96
N LYS A 73 7.09 11.99 1.48
CA LYS A 73 7.26 13.03 2.51
C LYS A 73 6.77 14.39 2.01
N ARG A 74 7.12 14.75 0.77
CA ARG A 74 6.65 15.98 0.12
C ARG A 74 5.12 15.99 0.00
N LEU A 75 4.51 14.93 -0.52
CA LEU A 75 3.06 14.84 -0.65
C LEU A 75 2.36 15.04 0.70
N ILE A 76 2.83 14.36 1.75
CA ILE A 76 2.24 14.48 3.10
C ILE A 76 2.35 15.92 3.62
N SER A 77 3.42 16.64 3.30
CA SER A 77 3.60 18.02 3.73
C SER A 77 2.75 19.02 2.96
N GLU A 78 2.39 18.72 1.70
CA GLU A 78 1.68 19.65 0.81
C GLU A 78 0.15 19.45 0.81
N MET A 79 -0.36 18.22 1.03
CA MET A 79 -1.79 17.98 1.01
C MET A 79 -2.48 18.61 2.24
N PRO A 80 -3.54 19.41 2.08
CA PRO A 80 -4.23 20.03 3.21
C PRO A 80 -4.85 19.05 4.20
N CYS A 81 -5.29 17.87 3.72
CA CYS A 81 -5.94 16.85 4.56
C CYS A 81 -4.95 16.02 5.39
N THR A 82 -3.64 16.15 5.16
CA THR A 82 -2.60 15.32 5.83
C THR A 82 -1.89 16.02 6.99
N LYS A 83 -2.38 17.17 7.44
CA LYS A 83 -1.74 17.96 8.52
C LYS A 83 -1.53 17.18 9.83
N GLU A 84 -2.38 16.21 10.11
CA GLU A 84 -2.30 15.36 11.30
C GLU A 84 -1.67 13.98 11.01
N VAL A 85 -1.22 13.73 9.77
CA VAL A 85 -0.65 12.45 9.37
C VAL A 85 0.79 12.36 9.83
N ALA A 86 1.09 11.37 10.66
CA ALA A 86 2.46 11.02 11.02
C ALA A 86 3.09 10.09 9.98
N LEU A 87 4.41 10.12 9.85
CA LEU A 87 5.16 9.21 8.99
C LEU A 87 6.23 8.49 9.81
N VAL A 88 6.35 7.19 9.60
CA VAL A 88 7.37 6.32 10.16
C VAL A 88 8.09 5.61 9.04
N ASP A 89 9.41 5.67 9.03
CA ASP A 89 10.27 4.95 8.11
C ASP A 89 10.92 3.78 8.85
N LEU A 90 10.85 2.58 8.27
CA LEU A 90 11.63 1.44 8.73
C LEU A 90 12.94 1.34 7.91
N PRO A 91 13.98 0.71 8.46
CA PRO A 91 15.25 0.54 7.75
C PRO A 91 15.07 -0.07 6.36
N TYR A 92 15.82 0.43 5.40
CA TYR A 92 15.88 -0.15 4.06
C TYR A 92 16.86 -1.33 4.05
N VAL A 93 16.31 -2.54 4.01
CA VAL A 93 17.07 -3.81 3.99
C VAL A 93 16.60 -4.64 2.80
N PRO A 94 17.12 -4.41 1.58
CA PRO A 94 16.65 -5.10 0.37
C PRO A 94 16.84 -6.62 0.42
N GLU A 95 17.78 -7.13 1.24
CA GLU A 95 18.02 -8.55 1.46
C GLU A 95 16.77 -9.28 1.98
N GLU A 96 15.92 -8.61 2.75
CA GLU A 96 14.66 -9.17 3.25
C GLU A 96 13.72 -9.50 2.09
N PHE A 97 13.66 -8.62 1.08
CA PHE A 97 12.86 -8.88 -0.13
C PHE A 97 13.43 -10.05 -0.92
N PHE A 98 14.74 -10.07 -1.19
CA PHE A 98 15.35 -11.17 -1.93
C PHE A 98 15.22 -12.52 -1.22
N THR A 99 15.30 -12.51 0.10
CA THR A 99 15.05 -13.72 0.91
C THR A 99 13.59 -14.18 0.79
N ALA A 100 12.63 -13.26 0.88
CA ALA A 100 11.21 -13.57 0.80
C ALA A 100 10.77 -14.12 -0.56
N VAL A 101 11.47 -13.76 -1.65
CA VAL A 101 11.12 -14.20 -3.03
C VAL A 101 12.06 -15.26 -3.59
N ARG A 102 12.94 -15.82 -2.77
CA ARG A 102 13.91 -16.85 -3.19
C ARG A 102 13.19 -18.05 -3.80
N GLY A 103 13.61 -18.45 -5.02
CA GLY A 103 13.01 -19.53 -5.80
C GLY A 103 11.77 -19.12 -6.60
N LEU A 104 11.30 -17.87 -6.46
CA LEU A 104 10.14 -17.32 -7.18
C LEU A 104 10.55 -16.29 -8.23
N GLU A 105 11.84 -16.10 -8.49
CA GLU A 105 12.39 -15.03 -9.34
C GLU A 105 11.84 -15.09 -10.78
N HIS A 106 11.60 -16.31 -11.27
CA HIS A 106 11.06 -16.60 -12.60
C HIS A 106 9.56 -16.38 -12.75
N ILE A 107 8.84 -16.22 -11.63
CA ILE A 107 7.39 -16.01 -11.66
C ILE A 107 7.09 -14.57 -12.14
N PRO A 108 6.23 -14.36 -13.14
CA PRO A 108 5.93 -13.04 -13.67
C PRO A 108 5.23 -12.11 -12.67
N GLU A 109 5.18 -10.81 -12.98
CA GLU A 109 4.47 -9.83 -12.17
C GLU A 109 2.99 -10.23 -12.01
N GLY A 110 2.47 -10.14 -10.78
CA GLY A 110 1.11 -10.54 -10.41
C GLY A 110 0.99 -11.96 -9.85
N GLY A 111 2.02 -12.80 -9.98
CA GLY A 111 2.03 -14.17 -9.46
C GLY A 111 2.57 -14.30 -8.03
N GLU A 112 2.96 -15.53 -7.64
CA GLU A 112 3.39 -15.91 -6.29
C GLU A 112 4.55 -15.05 -5.74
N ARG A 113 5.50 -14.64 -6.59
CA ARG A 113 6.56 -13.70 -6.23
C ARG A 113 5.99 -12.39 -5.65
N CYS A 114 4.95 -11.85 -6.29
CA CYS A 114 4.29 -10.64 -5.81
C CYS A 114 3.52 -10.89 -4.52
N PHE A 115 2.93 -12.07 -4.34
CA PHE A 115 2.21 -12.42 -3.11
C PHE A 115 3.15 -12.54 -1.92
N ALA A 116 4.32 -13.14 -2.11
CA ALA A 116 5.39 -13.16 -1.09
C ALA A 116 5.84 -11.73 -0.71
N CYS A 117 6.02 -10.85 -1.70
CA CYS A 117 6.34 -9.44 -1.50
C CYS A 117 5.23 -8.68 -0.75
N TYR A 118 3.94 -8.94 -1.03
CA TYR A 118 2.84 -8.33 -0.28
C TYR A 118 2.87 -8.78 1.18
N LYS A 119 3.04 -10.10 1.41
CA LYS A 119 3.11 -10.66 2.76
C LYS A 119 4.24 -10.04 3.57
N LEU A 120 5.44 -9.96 3.03
CA LEU A 120 6.61 -9.34 3.70
C LEU A 120 6.27 -7.92 4.19
N ARG A 121 5.76 -7.07 3.30
CA ARG A 121 5.49 -5.66 3.63
C ARG A 121 4.30 -5.49 4.56
N MET A 122 3.24 -6.23 4.35
CA MET A 122 2.06 -6.18 5.21
C MET A 122 2.32 -6.80 6.59
N GLU A 123 3.20 -7.80 6.68
CA GLU A 123 3.61 -8.37 7.96
C GLU A 123 4.40 -7.38 8.80
N ALA A 124 5.30 -6.60 8.20
CA ALA A 124 5.97 -5.50 8.88
C ALA A 124 4.96 -4.46 9.42
N ALA A 125 3.94 -4.12 8.61
CA ALA A 125 2.88 -3.21 9.05
C ALA A 125 2.04 -3.81 10.20
N ALA A 126 1.64 -5.08 10.12
CA ALA A 126 0.87 -5.74 11.17
C ALA A 126 1.65 -5.83 12.49
N LYS A 127 2.95 -6.19 12.42
CA LYS A 127 3.85 -6.21 13.60
C LYS A 127 3.98 -4.83 14.24
N TYR A 128 4.21 -3.81 13.43
CA TYR A 128 4.33 -2.44 13.92
C TYR A 128 3.02 -1.98 14.55
N ALA A 129 1.89 -2.22 13.90
CA ALA A 129 0.58 -1.84 14.40
C ALA A 129 0.25 -2.51 15.74
N ALA A 130 0.52 -3.81 15.87
CA ALA A 130 0.33 -4.55 17.13
C ALA A 130 1.22 -4.01 18.25
N GLY A 131 2.52 -3.79 17.97
CA GLY A 131 3.47 -3.28 18.96
C GLY A 131 3.23 -1.86 19.44
N HIS A 132 2.47 -1.06 18.65
CA HIS A 132 2.15 0.33 18.96
C HIS A 132 0.65 0.57 19.20
N HIS A 133 -0.13 -0.51 19.38
CA HIS A 133 -1.55 -0.47 19.76
C HIS A 133 -2.44 0.32 18.78
N PHE A 134 -2.22 0.17 17.48
CA PHE A 134 -3.13 0.71 16.48
C PHE A 134 -4.44 -0.11 16.44
N ASP A 135 -5.56 0.57 16.21
CA ASP A 135 -6.86 -0.09 16.06
C ASP A 135 -6.95 -0.87 14.75
N PHE A 136 -6.28 -0.39 13.70
CA PHE A 136 -6.27 -1.02 12.38
C PHE A 136 -4.92 -0.88 11.68
N PHE A 137 -4.68 -1.81 10.73
CA PHE A 137 -3.64 -1.62 9.71
C PHE A 137 -4.19 -1.92 8.31
N THR A 138 -3.60 -1.32 7.27
CA THR A 138 -3.91 -1.61 5.86
C THR A 138 -2.75 -1.18 4.96
N THR A 139 -2.96 -1.26 3.64
CA THR A 139 -1.94 -0.89 2.64
C THR A 139 -2.53 -0.09 1.49
N THR A 140 -1.77 0.86 0.94
CA THR A 140 -2.13 1.58 -0.29
C THR A 140 -2.04 0.72 -1.54
N LEU A 141 -1.49 -0.50 -1.48
CA LEU A 141 -1.25 -1.35 -2.64
C LEU A 141 -2.51 -1.64 -3.46
N SER A 142 -3.68 -1.74 -2.82
CA SER A 142 -4.94 -2.07 -3.49
C SER A 142 -5.47 -0.96 -4.42
N ILE A 143 -4.84 0.24 -4.45
CA ILE A 143 -5.17 1.31 -5.40
C ILE A 143 -4.70 1.00 -6.82
N SER A 144 -3.62 0.22 -6.96
CA SER A 144 -3.07 -0.12 -8.27
C SER A 144 -3.93 -1.15 -9.00
N PRO A 145 -4.29 -0.92 -10.28
CA PRO A 145 -5.00 -1.91 -11.08
C PRO A 145 -4.21 -3.20 -11.30
N LEU A 146 -2.87 -3.13 -11.21
CA LEU A 146 -1.97 -4.27 -11.38
C LEU A 146 -1.84 -5.14 -10.13
N LYS A 147 -2.48 -4.75 -9.02
CA LYS A 147 -2.40 -5.50 -7.76
C LYS A 147 -3.70 -6.26 -7.47
N ASN A 148 -3.54 -7.50 -7.02
CA ASN A 148 -4.65 -8.36 -6.66
C ASN A 148 -5.21 -7.96 -5.28
N ALA A 149 -6.30 -7.19 -5.27
CA ALA A 149 -6.92 -6.71 -4.04
C ALA A 149 -7.47 -7.85 -3.17
N GLN A 150 -8.00 -8.91 -3.78
CA GLN A 150 -8.45 -10.08 -3.04
C GLN A 150 -7.29 -10.70 -2.25
N LYS A 151 -6.15 -10.93 -2.93
CA LYS A 151 -4.98 -11.53 -2.29
C LYS A 151 -4.39 -10.63 -1.18
N LEU A 152 -4.41 -9.31 -1.38
CA LEU A 152 -3.99 -8.36 -0.34
C LEU A 152 -4.88 -8.46 0.91
N ASN A 153 -6.19 -8.55 0.74
CA ASN A 153 -7.11 -8.69 1.89
C ASN A 153 -6.98 -10.06 2.57
N GLU A 154 -6.87 -11.17 1.82
CA GLU A 154 -6.61 -12.50 2.39
C GLU A 154 -5.33 -12.52 3.24
N ILE A 155 -4.25 -11.91 2.75
CA ILE A 155 -2.99 -11.77 3.50
C ILE A 155 -3.22 -10.90 4.74
N GLY A 156 -3.91 -9.78 4.60
CA GLY A 156 -4.22 -8.86 5.69
C GLY A 156 -5.01 -9.53 6.81
N GLU A 157 -6.03 -10.30 6.48
CA GLU A 157 -6.86 -11.06 7.43
C GLU A 157 -6.06 -12.13 8.17
N ALA A 158 -5.24 -12.90 7.45
CA ALA A 158 -4.36 -13.89 8.08
C ALA A 158 -3.33 -13.25 9.03
N LEU A 159 -2.83 -12.06 8.69
CA LEU A 159 -1.91 -11.30 9.55
C LEU A 159 -2.65 -10.67 10.74
N ALA A 160 -3.90 -10.24 10.56
CA ALA A 160 -4.73 -9.75 11.65
C ALA A 160 -4.96 -10.82 12.72
N GLU A 161 -5.28 -12.03 12.30
CA GLU A 161 -5.39 -13.19 13.19
C GLU A 161 -4.06 -13.49 13.91
N LYS A 162 -2.95 -13.47 13.16
CA LYS A 162 -1.61 -13.79 13.70
C LYS A 162 -1.12 -12.77 14.74
N TYR A 163 -1.36 -11.47 14.52
CA TYR A 163 -0.80 -10.39 15.35
C TYR A 163 -1.81 -9.71 16.26
N GLY A 164 -3.09 -10.10 16.21
CA GLY A 164 -4.13 -9.56 17.08
C GLY A 164 -4.49 -8.10 16.81
N VAL A 165 -4.23 -7.59 15.60
CA VAL A 165 -4.59 -6.24 15.16
C VAL A 165 -5.47 -6.31 13.92
N PRO A 166 -6.67 -5.70 13.89
CA PRO A 166 -7.60 -5.77 12.77
C PRO A 166 -7.00 -5.22 11.46
N HIS A 167 -7.21 -5.96 10.36
CA HIS A 167 -6.93 -5.47 9.02
C HIS A 167 -8.14 -4.66 8.51
N LEU A 168 -7.92 -3.42 8.04
CA LEU A 168 -8.96 -2.61 7.40
C LEU A 168 -9.13 -3.09 5.94
N PRO A 169 -10.27 -3.72 5.59
CA PRO A 169 -10.48 -4.24 4.23
C PRO A 169 -10.47 -3.12 3.20
N SER A 170 -9.86 -3.36 2.04
CA SER A 170 -9.75 -2.30 1.03
C SER A 170 -9.65 -2.81 -0.41
N ASP A 171 -10.28 -2.08 -1.31
CA ASP A 171 -10.03 -2.11 -2.75
C ASP A 171 -10.08 -0.67 -3.27
N PHE A 172 -9.02 0.08 -2.96
CA PHE A 172 -8.96 1.53 -3.18
C PHE A 172 -9.03 1.94 -4.64
N LYS A 173 -8.79 1.04 -5.61
CA LYS A 173 -8.97 1.35 -7.04
C LYS A 173 -10.45 1.47 -7.44
N LYS A 174 -11.37 0.88 -6.67
CA LYS A 174 -12.81 0.99 -6.89
C LYS A 174 -13.33 2.40 -6.59
N GLN A 175 -14.57 2.67 -7.00
CA GLN A 175 -15.22 3.96 -6.77
C GLN A 175 -14.36 5.15 -7.27
N GLU A 176 -13.81 5.02 -8.48
CA GLU A 176 -12.96 6.02 -9.15
C GLU A 176 -11.63 6.33 -8.42
N GLY A 177 -11.27 5.56 -7.38
CA GLY A 177 -10.08 5.86 -6.57
C GLY A 177 -8.78 5.85 -7.37
N TYR A 178 -8.60 4.91 -8.33
CA TYR A 178 -7.43 4.93 -9.21
C TYR A 178 -7.40 6.18 -10.11
N LYS A 179 -8.54 6.56 -10.67
CA LYS A 179 -8.66 7.78 -11.49
C LYS A 179 -8.37 9.02 -10.65
N ARG A 180 -8.88 9.07 -9.41
CA ARG A 180 -8.56 10.17 -8.49
C ARG A 180 -7.07 10.25 -8.17
N SER A 181 -6.38 9.12 -8.03
CA SER A 181 -4.92 9.10 -7.82
C SER A 181 -4.14 9.64 -9.02
N ILE A 182 -4.64 9.46 -10.25
CA ILE A 182 -4.04 10.07 -11.45
C ILE A 182 -4.21 11.58 -11.43
N GLN A 183 -5.41 12.06 -11.12
CA GLN A 183 -5.70 13.49 -11.02
C GLN A 183 -4.84 14.16 -9.95
N LEU A 184 -4.82 13.61 -8.73
CA LEU A 184 -3.98 14.14 -7.65
C LEU A 184 -2.48 14.12 -7.99
N SER A 185 -2.05 13.10 -8.77
CA SER A 185 -0.65 13.08 -9.23
C SER A 185 -0.33 14.22 -10.19
N ALA A 186 -1.30 14.67 -10.99
CA ALA A 186 -1.12 15.85 -11.84
C ALA A 186 -1.20 17.14 -11.02
N ASP A 187 -2.17 17.23 -10.09
CA ASP A 187 -2.39 18.42 -9.25
C ASP A 187 -1.16 18.73 -8.37
N TYR A 188 -0.43 17.71 -7.89
CA TYR A 188 0.75 17.81 -7.04
C TYR A 188 2.07 17.54 -7.77
N ASP A 189 2.07 17.42 -9.09
CA ASP A 189 3.24 17.10 -9.92
C ASP A 189 4.05 15.90 -9.36
N LEU A 190 3.34 14.78 -9.05
CA LEU A 190 3.96 13.64 -8.40
C LEU A 190 4.76 12.78 -9.38
N TYR A 191 5.92 12.34 -8.94
CA TYR A 191 6.69 11.33 -9.65
C TYR A 191 5.88 10.02 -9.77
N ARG A 192 5.40 9.75 -10.99
CA ARG A 192 4.72 8.48 -11.31
C ARG A 192 5.67 7.52 -11.98
N GLN A 193 6.04 6.49 -11.23
CA GLN A 193 6.85 5.39 -11.74
C GLN A 193 6.04 4.50 -12.69
N ASP A 194 6.71 3.91 -13.68
CA ASP A 194 6.13 3.02 -14.67
C ASP A 194 6.34 1.51 -14.37
N PHE A 195 6.99 1.18 -13.24
CA PHE A 195 7.20 -0.19 -12.76
C PHE A 195 6.92 -0.30 -11.25
N CYS A 196 6.69 -1.52 -10.78
CA CYS A 196 6.32 -1.76 -9.37
C CYS A 196 7.38 -1.29 -8.36
N GLY A 197 8.65 -1.29 -8.76
CA GLY A 197 9.80 -0.93 -7.93
C GLY A 197 10.82 -2.05 -7.77
N CYS A 198 10.44 -3.31 -7.86
CA CYS A 198 11.41 -4.40 -7.73
C CYS A 198 12.22 -4.61 -9.02
N VAL A 199 13.42 -5.17 -8.87
CA VAL A 199 14.33 -5.45 -9.98
C VAL A 199 13.69 -6.31 -11.09
N PHE A 200 12.80 -7.22 -10.69
CA PHE A 200 12.13 -8.12 -11.64
C PHE A 200 11.10 -7.38 -12.50
N SER A 201 10.23 -6.56 -11.89
CA SER A 201 9.26 -5.78 -12.66
C SER A 201 9.93 -4.73 -13.55
N LYS A 202 11.11 -4.21 -13.15
CA LYS A 202 11.92 -3.33 -13.99
C LYS A 202 12.42 -4.07 -15.23
N LYS A 203 13.01 -5.26 -15.05
CA LYS A 203 13.48 -6.10 -16.16
C LYS A 203 12.34 -6.49 -17.11
N GLU A 204 11.18 -6.90 -16.57
CA GLU A 204 10.00 -7.23 -17.38
C GLU A 204 9.50 -6.01 -18.18
N ARG A 205 9.54 -4.83 -17.59
CA ARG A 205 9.18 -3.57 -18.26
C ARG A 205 10.15 -3.23 -19.40
N GLU A 206 11.45 -3.34 -19.14
CA GLU A 206 12.50 -3.10 -20.13
C GLU A 206 12.44 -4.10 -21.29
N ALA A 207 12.19 -5.38 -21.02
CA ALA A 207 12.03 -6.41 -22.05
C ALA A 207 10.82 -6.12 -22.96
N LYS A 208 9.68 -5.74 -22.36
CA LYS A 208 8.49 -5.31 -23.14
C LYS A 208 8.78 -4.10 -24.02
N ALA A 209 9.52 -3.12 -23.51
CA ALA A 209 9.89 -1.93 -24.29
C ALA A 209 10.80 -2.26 -25.48
N ARG A 210 11.60 -3.34 -25.39
CA ARG A 210 12.45 -3.85 -26.49
C ARG A 210 11.72 -4.84 -27.43
N GLY A 211 10.45 -5.19 -27.16
CA GLY A 211 9.69 -6.16 -27.95
C GLY A 211 10.11 -7.62 -27.74
N GLU A 212 10.76 -7.94 -26.61
CA GLU A 212 11.31 -9.26 -26.26
C GLU A 212 10.35 -10.09 -25.39
N ALA A 213 9.10 -9.63 -25.16
CA ALA A 213 8.12 -10.26 -24.26
C ALA A 213 6.78 -10.51 -24.95
#